data_1f35850d0af20cb64a52b4f44ed0c430
#
_entry.id   1f35850d0af20cb64a52b4f44ed0c430
#
_cell.length_a   1.000
_cell.length_b   1.000
_cell.length_c   1.000
_cell.angle_alpha   90.00
_cell.angle_beta   90.00
_cell.angle_gamma   90.00
#
_symmetry.space_group_name_H-M   'P 1'
#
loop_
_entity.id
_entity.type
_entity.pdbx_description
1 polymer ?
#
loop_
_entity_poly.entity_id
_entity_poly.type
_entity_poly.pdbx_seq_one_letter_code
_entity_poly.pdbx_strand_id
1 'polypeptide(L)'
;MTRLFSLILLCICLSAQGQGHKIQFKVSGLPDSVITIGYHMGTQKYALDTLQVRDGSFVIEGADPLKPGLYFTYAPTYYFEFIVKEQQFSIESVYGKGYEHVNVFGSEENEIFKGFQITMTDLRKQQIELQNQLNASPADSLPLQKKLQEIGDMITSFRSGIIEEYPNTFLSAFLSLMGEPTVPEFTEIGDSQDRQVKQYRYYRAHYFDEVQLGNEALIRTPLLQPKVMKYFDQIIPQHPDTINVEIDKLFAGIGDSDELFRYWLVSLYNKYQGTKI
;
A
#
# COMPACT_ATOMS: atom_id res chain seq x y z
N MET A 1 -42.91 -58.99 -7.67
CA MET A 1 -41.52 -58.70 -8.01
C MET A 1 -41.29 -57.22 -7.94
N THR A 2 -40.91 -56.75 -6.76
CA THR A 2 -40.69 -55.35 -6.47
C THR A 2 -39.17 -55.10 -6.36
N ARG A 3 -38.55 -54.42 -7.33
CA ARG A 3 -37.14 -54.07 -7.30
C ARG A 3 -36.93 -52.81 -6.49
N LEU A 4 -36.31 -52.94 -5.34
CA LEU A 4 -35.83 -51.86 -4.52
C LEU A 4 -34.58 -51.21 -5.17
N PHE A 5 -34.70 -49.97 -5.62
CA PHE A 5 -33.56 -49.17 -6.07
C PHE A 5 -32.98 -48.45 -4.85
N SER A 6 -31.84 -48.95 -4.35
CA SER A 6 -31.05 -48.27 -3.32
C SER A 6 -30.24 -47.11 -3.96
N LEU A 7 -30.68 -45.90 -3.69
CA LEU A 7 -29.96 -44.66 -4.07
C LEU A 7 -28.85 -44.44 -3.04
N ILE A 8 -27.61 -44.77 -3.38
CA ILE A 8 -26.44 -44.43 -2.56
C ILE A 8 -26.13 -42.95 -2.84
N LEU A 9 -26.52 -42.09 -1.89
CA LEU A 9 -26.17 -40.68 -1.87
C LEU A 9 -24.70 -40.55 -1.42
N LEU A 10 -23.78 -40.45 -2.39
CA LEU A 10 -22.36 -40.18 -2.13
C LEU A 10 -22.20 -38.71 -1.70
N CYS A 11 -22.22 -38.46 -0.39
CA CYS A 11 -21.81 -37.15 0.17
C CYS A 11 -20.32 -36.93 -0.10
N ILE A 12 -19.99 -36.23 -1.18
CA ILE A 12 -18.66 -35.66 -1.37
C ILE A 12 -18.54 -34.51 -0.39
N CYS A 13 -17.98 -34.77 0.79
CA CYS A 13 -17.47 -33.70 1.66
C CYS A 13 -16.31 -33.03 0.95
N LEU A 14 -16.57 -31.96 0.22
CA LEU A 14 -15.56 -30.97 -0.17
C LEU A 14 -15.06 -30.34 1.14
N SER A 15 -14.06 -30.94 1.73
CA SER A 15 -13.23 -30.24 2.71
C SER A 15 -12.61 -29.06 1.99
N ALA A 16 -13.17 -27.86 2.18
CA ALA A 16 -12.48 -26.62 1.92
C ALA A 16 -11.33 -26.56 2.96
N GLN A 17 -10.28 -27.32 2.71
CA GLN A 17 -8.99 -27.09 3.36
C GLN A 17 -8.56 -25.73 2.86
N GLY A 18 -8.51 -24.75 3.74
CA GLY A 18 -7.89 -23.46 3.45
C GLY A 18 -6.52 -23.77 2.85
N GLN A 19 -6.34 -23.40 1.56
CA GLN A 19 -5.04 -23.62 0.93
C GLN A 19 -4.05 -22.74 1.69
N GLY A 20 -3.08 -23.37 2.37
CA GLY A 20 -1.96 -22.67 2.99
C GLY A 20 -1.19 -21.85 1.95
N HIS A 21 -0.23 -21.11 2.39
CA HIS A 21 0.60 -20.32 1.48
C HIS A 21 1.88 -21.06 1.08
N LYS A 22 2.37 -20.78 -0.13
CA LYS A 22 3.68 -21.18 -0.62
C LYS A 22 4.23 -20.18 -1.61
N ILE A 23 5.20 -19.38 -1.15
CA ILE A 23 5.84 -18.33 -1.95
C ILE A 23 7.32 -18.71 -2.10
N GLN A 24 7.78 -18.88 -3.34
CA GLN A 24 9.12 -19.34 -3.64
C GLN A 24 9.97 -18.19 -4.20
N PHE A 25 11.18 -18.07 -3.68
CA PHE A 25 12.16 -17.13 -4.19
C PHE A 25 13.38 -17.86 -4.75
N LYS A 26 13.84 -17.38 -5.92
CA LYS A 26 15.11 -17.77 -6.51
C LYS A 26 15.86 -16.50 -6.93
N VAL A 27 16.91 -16.18 -6.20
CA VAL A 27 17.70 -14.96 -6.38
C VAL A 27 19.09 -15.32 -6.83
N SER A 28 19.33 -15.28 -8.14
CA SER A 28 20.62 -15.67 -8.73
C SER A 28 21.75 -14.82 -8.18
N GLY A 29 22.78 -15.46 -7.62
CA GLY A 29 23.93 -14.78 -7.04
C GLY A 29 23.76 -14.29 -5.60
N LEU A 30 22.62 -14.52 -4.96
CA LEU A 30 22.45 -14.25 -3.53
C LEU A 30 23.28 -15.26 -2.72
N PRO A 31 24.18 -14.82 -1.84
CA PRO A 31 24.97 -15.72 -1.02
C PRO A 31 24.11 -16.52 -0.04
N ASP A 32 24.57 -17.72 0.30
CA ASP A 32 23.99 -18.48 1.41
C ASP A 32 24.02 -17.65 2.69
N SER A 33 22.86 -17.47 3.29
CA SER A 33 22.67 -16.54 4.41
C SER A 33 21.37 -16.84 5.14
N VAL A 34 21.10 -16.04 6.15
CA VAL A 34 19.81 -16.01 6.83
C VAL A 34 19.03 -14.79 6.31
N ILE A 35 17.77 -15.02 5.92
CA ILE A 35 16.87 -13.96 5.47
C ILE A 35 15.64 -13.88 6.38
N THR A 36 15.29 -12.68 6.78
CA THR A 36 14.06 -12.40 7.53
C THR A 36 12.94 -12.05 6.57
N ILE A 37 11.81 -12.68 6.73
CA ILE A 37 10.57 -12.32 6.08
C ILE A 37 9.78 -11.46 7.04
N GLY A 38 9.23 -10.35 6.55
CA GLY A 38 8.43 -9.46 7.38
C GLY A 38 7.29 -8.80 6.62
N TYR A 39 6.48 -8.08 7.36
CA TYR A 39 5.35 -7.32 6.85
C TYR A 39 5.26 -5.95 7.52
N HIS A 40 4.58 -5.03 6.88
CA HIS A 40 4.24 -3.74 7.48
C HIS A 40 2.99 -3.85 8.36
N MET A 41 2.94 -3.07 9.43
CA MET A 41 1.72 -2.80 10.19
C MET A 41 1.74 -1.31 10.54
N GLY A 42 1.05 -0.51 9.75
CA GLY A 42 1.22 0.94 9.77
C GLY A 42 2.68 1.32 9.53
N THR A 43 3.25 2.18 10.36
CA THR A 43 4.66 2.62 10.23
C THR A 43 5.68 1.60 10.76
N GLN A 44 5.22 0.52 11.39
CA GLN A 44 6.11 -0.48 11.98
C GLN A 44 6.34 -1.65 11.02
N LYS A 45 7.51 -2.29 11.18
CA LYS A 45 7.89 -3.52 10.48
C LYS A 45 7.95 -4.66 11.48
N TYR A 46 7.31 -5.77 11.16
CA TYR A 46 7.29 -6.97 11.99
C TYR A 46 7.92 -8.14 11.26
N ALA A 47 8.76 -8.89 11.95
CA ALA A 47 9.26 -10.15 11.45
C ALA A 47 8.15 -11.21 11.48
N LEU A 48 8.00 -11.93 10.38
CA LEU A 48 7.10 -13.08 10.26
C LEU A 48 7.88 -14.38 10.51
N ASP A 49 9.01 -14.52 9.81
CA ASP A 49 9.82 -15.73 9.85
C ASP A 49 11.29 -15.42 9.50
N THR A 50 12.17 -16.38 9.76
CA THR A 50 13.59 -16.32 9.44
C THR A 50 14.03 -17.61 8.76
N LEU A 51 14.45 -17.51 7.51
CA LEU A 51 14.70 -18.64 6.63
C LEU A 51 16.19 -18.75 6.25
N GLN A 52 16.63 -19.97 5.93
CA GLN A 52 17.94 -20.22 5.36
C GLN A 52 17.89 -20.06 3.84
N VAL A 53 18.75 -19.22 3.28
CA VAL A 53 19.01 -19.16 1.85
C VAL A 53 20.02 -20.23 1.48
N ARG A 54 19.71 -21.03 0.48
CA ARG A 54 20.61 -22.04 -0.08
C ARG A 54 20.60 -21.96 -1.59
N ASP A 55 21.76 -21.84 -2.20
CA ASP A 55 21.91 -21.68 -3.65
C ASP A 55 21.01 -20.56 -4.20
N GLY A 56 20.89 -19.44 -3.47
CA GLY A 56 20.04 -18.31 -3.81
C GLY A 56 18.53 -18.57 -3.69
N SER A 57 18.10 -19.68 -3.09
CA SER A 57 16.69 -20.06 -3.00
C SER A 57 16.20 -20.13 -1.56
N PHE A 58 14.93 -19.74 -1.34
CA PHE A 58 14.21 -19.92 -0.08
C PHE A 58 12.69 -19.98 -0.35
N VAL A 59 11.94 -20.53 0.60
CA VAL A 59 10.49 -20.74 0.48
C VAL A 59 9.80 -20.29 1.76
N ILE A 60 8.76 -19.49 1.61
CA ILE A 60 7.83 -19.09 2.67
C ILE A 60 6.62 -20.01 2.53
N GLU A 61 6.38 -20.90 3.49
CA GLU A 61 5.27 -21.83 3.41
C GLU A 61 4.64 -22.09 4.78
N GLY A 62 3.34 -22.32 4.78
CA GLY A 62 2.58 -22.62 5.99
C GLY A 62 1.18 -23.14 5.69
N ALA A 63 0.55 -23.71 6.72
CA ALA A 63 -0.76 -24.33 6.62
C ALA A 63 -1.90 -23.31 6.47
N ASP A 64 -1.73 -22.12 7.04
CA ASP A 64 -2.73 -21.05 7.02
C ASP A 64 -2.38 -20.01 5.95
N PRO A 65 -3.37 -19.35 5.33
CA PRO A 65 -3.11 -18.27 4.39
C PRO A 65 -2.51 -17.05 5.10
N LEU A 66 -1.58 -16.38 4.43
CA LEU A 66 -1.08 -15.08 4.88
C LEU A 66 -2.14 -14.00 4.67
N LYS A 67 -2.19 -13.05 5.61
CA LYS A 67 -3.07 -11.88 5.45
C LYS A 67 -2.57 -11.00 4.31
N PRO A 68 -3.47 -10.48 3.43
CA PRO A 68 -3.05 -9.60 2.34
C PRO A 68 -2.36 -8.34 2.83
N GLY A 69 -1.34 -7.88 2.08
CA GLY A 69 -0.57 -6.68 2.42
C GLY A 69 0.76 -6.59 1.70
N LEU A 70 1.56 -5.60 2.09
CA LEU A 70 2.93 -5.41 1.60
C LEU A 70 3.91 -6.12 2.55
N TYR A 71 4.62 -7.09 2.00
CA TYR A 71 5.64 -7.88 2.69
C TYR A 71 7.03 -7.54 2.16
N PHE A 72 8.05 -7.93 2.90
CA PHE A 72 9.42 -7.75 2.50
C PHE A 72 10.31 -8.93 2.92
N THR A 73 11.38 -9.12 2.16
CA THR A 73 12.51 -9.94 2.56
C THR A 73 13.65 -9.02 2.98
N TYR A 74 14.38 -9.38 4.04
CA TYR A 74 15.49 -8.59 4.56
C TYR A 74 16.69 -9.46 4.95
N ALA A 75 17.84 -9.10 4.41
CA ALA A 75 19.17 -9.49 4.89
C ALA A 75 20.08 -8.26 4.82
N PRO A 76 21.25 -8.22 5.44
CA PRO A 76 22.11 -7.03 5.49
C PRO A 76 22.43 -6.39 4.13
N THR A 77 22.43 -7.20 3.07
CA THR A 77 22.76 -6.77 1.71
C THR A 77 21.62 -7.01 0.71
N TYR A 78 20.45 -7.44 1.17
CA TYR A 78 19.32 -7.74 0.29
C TYR A 78 18.00 -7.29 0.93
N TYR A 79 17.25 -6.49 0.20
CA TYR A 79 15.91 -6.04 0.55
C TYR A 79 15.01 -6.12 -0.70
N PHE A 80 13.85 -6.73 -0.55
CA PHE A 80 12.90 -6.85 -1.65
C PHE A 80 11.48 -6.80 -1.10
N GLU A 81 10.63 -5.95 -1.67
CA GLU A 81 9.21 -5.85 -1.33
C GLU A 81 8.34 -6.60 -2.33
N PHE A 82 7.30 -7.25 -1.83
CA PHE A 82 6.33 -7.97 -2.63
C PHE A 82 4.94 -7.92 -1.99
N ILE A 83 3.91 -8.09 -2.81
CA ILE A 83 2.52 -8.10 -2.37
C ILE A 83 2.11 -9.55 -2.08
N VAL A 84 1.46 -9.76 -0.92
CA VAL A 84 0.75 -10.98 -0.62
C VAL A 84 -0.75 -10.71 -0.81
N LYS A 85 -1.32 -11.28 -1.87
CA LYS A 85 -2.72 -11.38 -2.20
C LYS A 85 -3.00 -12.82 -2.60
N GLU A 86 -2.29 -13.29 -3.63
CA GLU A 86 -2.22 -14.71 -3.97
C GLU A 86 -1.38 -15.44 -2.92
N GLN A 87 -1.71 -16.71 -2.69
CA GLN A 87 -1.04 -17.53 -1.68
C GLN A 87 -0.01 -18.51 -2.29
N GLN A 88 0.00 -18.65 -3.61
CA GLN A 88 0.83 -19.61 -4.35
C GLN A 88 1.49 -18.90 -5.53
N PHE A 89 2.76 -18.51 -5.40
CA PHE A 89 3.50 -17.88 -6.49
C PHE A 89 5.02 -18.01 -6.31
N SER A 90 5.77 -17.63 -7.34
CA SER A 90 7.22 -17.57 -7.27
C SER A 90 7.77 -16.30 -7.88
N ILE A 91 8.91 -15.88 -7.34
CA ILE A 91 9.67 -14.70 -7.77
C ILE A 91 11.10 -15.14 -8.07
N GLU A 92 11.55 -14.89 -9.28
CA GLU A 92 12.95 -15.03 -9.67
C GLU A 92 13.57 -13.65 -9.87
N SER A 93 14.78 -13.44 -9.35
CA SER A 93 15.49 -12.16 -9.48
C SER A 93 17.00 -12.36 -9.52
N VAL A 94 17.74 -11.26 -9.71
CA VAL A 94 19.20 -11.26 -9.72
C VAL A 94 19.68 -10.35 -8.58
N TYR A 95 20.53 -10.89 -7.73
CA TYR A 95 21.12 -10.17 -6.61
C TYR A 95 21.83 -8.89 -7.06
N GLY A 96 21.55 -7.78 -6.38
CA GLY A 96 22.12 -6.47 -6.68
C GLY A 96 21.60 -5.81 -7.96
N LYS A 97 20.53 -6.36 -8.57
CA LYS A 97 19.81 -5.76 -9.70
C LYS A 97 18.45 -5.26 -9.28
N GLY A 98 17.86 -4.37 -10.10
CA GLY A 98 16.54 -3.80 -9.87
C GLY A 98 15.40 -4.69 -10.39
N TYR A 99 14.18 -4.15 -10.33
CA TYR A 99 12.95 -4.85 -10.72
C TYR A 99 12.90 -5.24 -12.20
N GLU A 100 13.69 -4.64 -13.07
CA GLU A 100 13.86 -5.02 -14.47
C GLU A 100 14.45 -6.44 -14.66
N HIS A 101 15.06 -7.00 -13.59
CA HIS A 101 15.58 -8.36 -13.55
C HIS A 101 14.72 -9.30 -12.68
N VAL A 102 13.46 -8.97 -12.48
CA VAL A 102 12.49 -9.77 -11.73
C VAL A 102 11.52 -10.45 -12.68
N ASN A 103 11.29 -11.75 -12.48
CA ASN A 103 10.21 -12.50 -13.11
C ASN A 103 9.26 -12.99 -12.02
N VAL A 104 7.99 -12.85 -12.23
CA VAL A 104 6.93 -13.30 -11.32
C VAL A 104 6.12 -14.40 -12.01
N PHE A 105 5.71 -15.41 -11.27
CA PHE A 105 4.89 -16.50 -11.77
C PHE A 105 3.78 -16.80 -10.76
N GLY A 106 2.52 -16.71 -11.20
CA GLY A 106 1.35 -17.04 -10.37
C GLY A 106 0.85 -15.92 -9.47
N SER A 107 1.27 -14.66 -9.69
CA SER A 107 0.73 -13.48 -8.99
C SER A 107 0.60 -12.31 -9.95
N GLU A 108 -0.64 -11.95 -10.27
CA GLU A 108 -0.96 -10.78 -11.07
C GLU A 108 -0.60 -9.48 -10.33
N GLU A 109 -0.90 -9.42 -9.03
CA GLU A 109 -0.57 -8.27 -8.17
C GLU A 109 0.94 -7.95 -8.22
N ASN A 110 1.80 -8.95 -8.12
CA ASN A 110 3.26 -8.74 -8.17
C ASN A 110 3.78 -8.43 -9.57
N GLU A 111 3.13 -8.89 -10.65
CA GLU A 111 3.48 -8.49 -12.01
C GLU A 111 3.18 -7.00 -12.25
N ILE A 112 2.00 -6.52 -11.83
CA ILE A 112 1.65 -5.11 -11.92
C ILE A 112 2.58 -4.28 -11.01
N PHE A 113 2.83 -4.74 -9.78
CA PHE A 113 3.72 -4.08 -8.83
C PHE A 113 5.15 -3.96 -9.36
N LYS A 114 5.68 -4.99 -10.01
CA LYS A 114 6.97 -4.94 -10.71
C LYS A 114 7.01 -3.81 -11.75
N GLY A 115 6.02 -3.74 -12.62
CA GLY A 115 5.91 -2.67 -13.61
C GLY A 115 5.86 -1.28 -12.96
N PHE A 116 5.10 -1.14 -11.88
CA PHE A 116 5.05 0.09 -11.09
C PHE A 116 6.43 0.44 -10.51
N GLN A 117 7.15 -0.50 -9.93
CA GLN A 117 8.46 -0.27 -9.33
C GLN A 117 9.52 0.13 -10.35
N ILE A 118 9.52 -0.48 -11.55
CA ILE A 118 10.43 -0.11 -12.64
C ILE A 118 10.21 1.36 -13.03
N THR A 119 8.98 1.73 -13.37
CA THR A 119 8.64 3.09 -13.78
C THR A 119 8.93 4.11 -12.70
N MET A 120 8.55 3.82 -11.45
CA MET A 120 8.78 4.73 -10.32
C MET A 120 10.27 4.92 -10.01
N THR A 121 11.08 3.87 -10.16
CA THR A 121 12.54 3.96 -9.98
C THR A 121 13.15 4.90 -11.00
N ASP A 122 12.75 4.80 -12.27
CA ASP A 122 13.24 5.66 -13.33
C ASP A 122 12.81 7.13 -13.16
N LEU A 123 11.52 7.38 -12.88
CA LEU A 123 11.01 8.73 -12.64
C LEU A 123 11.66 9.40 -11.41
N ARG A 124 11.88 8.66 -10.33
CA ARG A 124 12.59 9.17 -9.14
C ARG A 124 14.04 9.51 -9.45
N LYS A 125 14.72 8.71 -10.25
CA LYS A 125 16.10 8.99 -10.67
C LYS A 125 16.17 10.31 -11.45
N GLN A 126 15.27 10.52 -12.40
CA GLN A 126 15.16 11.76 -13.15
C GLN A 126 14.86 12.96 -12.22
N GLN A 127 13.94 12.79 -11.28
CA GLN A 127 13.60 13.84 -10.29
C GLN A 127 14.80 14.24 -9.45
N ILE A 128 15.56 13.26 -8.93
CA ILE A 128 16.77 13.52 -8.14
C ILE A 128 17.82 14.26 -8.98
N GLU A 129 18.02 13.86 -10.23
CA GLU A 129 18.97 14.51 -11.13
C GLU A 129 18.60 15.98 -11.39
N LEU A 130 17.34 16.26 -11.69
CA LEU A 130 16.84 17.63 -11.89
C LEU A 130 16.92 18.46 -10.60
N GLN A 131 16.65 17.88 -9.46
CA GLN A 131 16.78 18.57 -8.16
C GLN A 131 18.25 18.94 -7.87
N ASN A 132 19.20 18.06 -8.19
CA ASN A 132 20.61 18.33 -8.07
C ASN A 132 21.06 19.46 -9.01
N GLN A 133 20.57 19.46 -10.26
CA GLN A 133 20.84 20.55 -11.21
C GLN A 133 20.27 21.88 -10.70
N LEU A 134 19.03 21.89 -10.19
CA LEU A 134 18.39 23.07 -9.61
C LEU A 134 19.20 23.66 -8.45
N ASN A 135 19.70 22.79 -7.56
CA ASN A 135 20.54 23.21 -6.43
C ASN A 135 21.91 23.77 -6.87
N ALA A 136 22.46 23.25 -7.97
CA ALA A 136 23.75 23.68 -8.50
C ALA A 136 23.69 24.98 -9.34
N SER A 137 22.55 25.26 -9.98
CA SER A 137 22.37 26.38 -10.92
C SER A 137 21.07 27.14 -10.67
N PRO A 138 20.99 27.98 -9.63
CA PRO A 138 19.76 28.75 -9.34
C PRO A 138 19.31 29.70 -10.47
N ALA A 139 20.23 30.09 -11.37
CA ALA A 139 19.92 30.96 -12.52
C ALA A 139 18.96 30.28 -13.53
N ASP A 140 19.00 28.93 -13.63
CA ASP A 140 18.16 28.14 -14.54
C ASP A 140 16.93 27.58 -13.83
N SER A 141 16.51 28.18 -12.73
CA SER A 141 15.46 27.64 -11.85
C SER A 141 14.11 27.42 -12.55
N LEU A 142 13.63 28.34 -13.38
CA LEU A 142 12.31 28.24 -14.03
C LEU A 142 12.18 27.04 -14.99
N PRO A 143 13.12 26.78 -15.93
CA PRO A 143 13.04 25.59 -16.78
C PRO A 143 13.14 24.28 -16.02
N LEU A 144 13.98 24.23 -14.96
CA LEU A 144 14.17 23.05 -14.14
C LEU A 144 12.93 22.76 -13.27
N GLN A 145 12.34 23.79 -12.68
CA GLN A 145 11.07 23.68 -11.95
C GLN A 145 9.94 23.15 -12.83
N LYS A 146 9.83 23.64 -14.08
CA LYS A 146 8.88 23.14 -15.04
C LYS A 146 9.06 21.65 -15.32
N LYS A 147 10.29 21.20 -15.55
CA LYS A 147 10.59 19.76 -15.74
C LYS A 147 10.28 18.92 -14.50
N LEU A 148 10.53 19.43 -13.30
CA LEU A 148 10.15 18.75 -12.05
C LEU A 148 8.64 18.61 -11.95
N GLN A 149 7.88 19.64 -12.33
CA GLN A 149 6.42 19.59 -12.39
C GLN A 149 5.94 18.53 -13.40
N GLU A 150 6.52 18.52 -14.61
CA GLU A 150 6.19 17.53 -15.64
C GLU A 150 6.42 16.09 -15.15
N ILE A 151 7.51 15.83 -14.40
CA ILE A 151 7.73 14.51 -13.77
C ILE A 151 6.67 14.22 -12.69
N GLY A 152 6.29 15.20 -11.88
CA GLY A 152 5.21 15.05 -10.91
C GLY A 152 3.88 14.68 -11.57
N ASP A 153 3.55 15.31 -12.68
CA ASP A 153 2.35 15.03 -13.48
C ASP A 153 2.41 13.62 -14.09
N MET A 154 3.58 13.21 -14.60
CA MET A 154 3.80 11.84 -15.11
C MET A 154 3.60 10.78 -14.02
N ILE A 155 4.14 10.99 -12.81
CA ILE A 155 3.96 10.10 -11.66
C ILE A 155 2.47 9.98 -11.30
N THR A 156 1.77 11.11 -11.26
CA THR A 156 0.33 11.15 -10.94
C THR A 156 -0.49 10.43 -11.99
N SER A 157 -0.25 10.72 -13.27
CA SER A 157 -0.96 10.09 -14.40
C SER A 157 -0.70 8.58 -14.46
N PHE A 158 0.54 8.15 -14.25
CA PHE A 158 0.90 6.73 -14.25
C PHE A 158 0.20 5.97 -13.11
N ARG A 159 0.17 6.54 -11.91
CA ARG A 159 -0.54 5.98 -10.77
C ARG A 159 -2.05 5.88 -11.04
N SER A 160 -2.67 6.96 -11.54
CA SER A 160 -4.10 6.96 -11.89
C SER A 160 -4.42 5.94 -12.96
N GLY A 161 -3.55 5.78 -13.97
CA GLY A 161 -3.72 4.77 -15.01
C GLY A 161 -3.76 3.34 -14.45
N ILE A 162 -2.90 3.01 -13.47
CA ILE A 162 -2.94 1.68 -12.80
C ILE A 162 -4.24 1.51 -12.01
N ILE A 163 -4.70 2.53 -11.29
CA ILE A 163 -5.94 2.47 -10.51
C ILE A 163 -7.15 2.26 -11.44
N GLU A 164 -7.19 2.92 -12.59
CA GLU A 164 -8.26 2.79 -13.57
C GLU A 164 -8.24 1.43 -14.28
N GLU A 165 -7.05 0.93 -14.64
CA GLU A 165 -6.90 -0.34 -15.36
C GLU A 165 -7.14 -1.56 -14.46
N TYR A 166 -6.74 -1.48 -13.17
CA TYR A 166 -6.81 -2.58 -12.20
C TYR A 166 -7.59 -2.22 -10.92
N PRO A 167 -8.85 -1.75 -10.99
CA PRO A 167 -9.53 -1.11 -9.86
C PRO A 167 -9.78 -2.02 -8.65
N ASN A 168 -9.79 -3.34 -8.85
CA ASN A 168 -10.08 -4.33 -7.80
C ASN A 168 -8.83 -4.97 -7.20
N THR A 169 -7.63 -4.44 -7.48
CA THR A 169 -6.38 -4.96 -6.95
C THR A 169 -6.03 -4.33 -5.60
N PHE A 170 -5.26 -5.04 -4.79
CA PHE A 170 -4.66 -4.47 -3.58
C PHE A 170 -3.72 -3.30 -3.95
N LEU A 171 -2.96 -3.45 -5.04
CA LEU A 171 -2.05 -2.39 -5.49
C LEU A 171 -2.81 -1.09 -5.77
N SER A 172 -3.96 -1.13 -6.45
CA SER A 172 -4.76 0.06 -6.71
C SER A 172 -5.26 0.72 -5.42
N ALA A 173 -5.75 -0.06 -4.47
CA ALA A 173 -6.11 0.44 -3.15
C ALA A 173 -4.92 1.04 -2.39
N PHE A 174 -3.73 0.44 -2.52
CA PHE A 174 -2.49 0.96 -1.95
C PHE A 174 -2.04 2.27 -2.62
N LEU A 175 -2.13 2.35 -3.95
CA LEU A 175 -1.76 3.55 -4.72
C LEU A 175 -2.72 4.72 -4.47
N SER A 176 -4.00 4.46 -4.21
CA SER A 176 -4.98 5.51 -3.87
C SER A 176 -4.62 6.25 -2.57
N LEU A 177 -3.89 5.60 -1.65
CA LEU A 177 -3.38 6.26 -0.44
C LEU A 177 -2.40 7.40 -0.73
N MET A 178 -1.75 7.41 -1.89
CA MET A 178 -0.81 8.46 -2.30
C MET A 178 -1.52 9.67 -2.92
N GLY A 179 -2.81 9.53 -3.25
CA GLY A 179 -3.62 10.59 -3.85
C GLY A 179 -3.98 11.69 -2.84
N GLU A 180 -4.18 12.89 -3.37
CA GLU A 180 -4.73 14.02 -2.64
C GLU A 180 -5.96 14.52 -3.42
N PRO A 181 -7.01 15.03 -2.76
CA PRO A 181 -8.18 15.56 -3.45
C PRO A 181 -7.84 16.69 -4.40
N THR A 182 -8.36 16.64 -5.62
CA THR A 182 -8.28 17.77 -6.54
C THR A 182 -9.28 18.83 -6.12
N VAL A 183 -8.78 19.96 -5.61
CA VAL A 183 -9.61 21.06 -5.12
C VAL A 183 -9.98 21.99 -6.28
N PRO A 184 -11.28 22.26 -6.52
CA PRO A 184 -11.71 23.25 -7.51
C PRO A 184 -11.23 24.67 -7.15
N GLU A 185 -11.00 25.49 -8.16
CA GLU A 185 -10.51 26.85 -7.96
C GLU A 185 -11.58 27.79 -7.34
N PHE A 186 -12.87 27.47 -7.49
CA PHE A 186 -14.00 28.31 -7.03
C PHE A 186 -13.88 29.77 -7.47
N THR A 187 -13.58 29.98 -8.75
CA THR A 187 -13.38 31.32 -9.36
C THR A 187 -14.61 32.21 -9.30
N GLU A 188 -15.80 31.63 -9.12
CA GLU A 188 -17.07 32.34 -8.91
C GLU A 188 -17.11 33.13 -7.59
N ILE A 189 -16.23 32.81 -6.62
CA ILE A 189 -16.13 33.54 -5.35
C ILE A 189 -15.14 34.68 -5.52
N GLY A 190 -15.62 35.90 -5.48
CA GLY A 190 -14.81 37.11 -5.67
C GLY A 190 -13.82 37.37 -4.54
N ASP A 191 -14.25 37.16 -3.30
CA ASP A 191 -13.38 37.34 -2.14
C ASP A 191 -12.36 36.21 -2.00
N SER A 192 -11.09 36.54 -1.85
CA SER A 192 -9.99 35.58 -1.78
C SER A 192 -10.00 34.76 -0.48
N GLN A 193 -10.44 35.35 0.64
CA GLN A 193 -10.49 34.66 1.93
C GLN A 193 -11.64 33.66 1.95
N ASP A 194 -12.81 34.04 1.46
CA ASP A 194 -13.97 33.15 1.34
C ASP A 194 -13.65 31.98 0.40
N ARG A 195 -12.92 32.24 -0.69
CA ARG A 195 -12.46 31.21 -1.63
C ARG A 195 -11.53 30.21 -0.95
N GLN A 196 -10.53 30.66 -0.20
CA GLN A 196 -9.63 29.79 0.56
C GLN A 196 -10.37 28.95 1.60
N VAL A 197 -11.34 29.55 2.31
CA VAL A 197 -12.19 28.81 3.26
C VAL A 197 -12.98 27.72 2.57
N LYS A 198 -13.54 28.00 1.38
CA LYS A 198 -14.29 27.00 0.60
C LYS A 198 -13.38 25.89 0.08
N GLN A 199 -12.21 26.23 -0.41
CA GLN A 199 -11.19 25.27 -0.85
C GLN A 199 -10.77 24.34 0.30
N TYR A 200 -10.47 24.89 1.47
CA TYR A 200 -10.14 24.12 2.66
C TYR A 200 -11.28 23.17 3.09
N ARG A 201 -12.53 23.68 3.12
CA ARG A 201 -13.70 22.85 3.47
C ARG A 201 -13.90 21.72 2.47
N TYR A 202 -13.71 21.99 1.17
CA TYR A 202 -13.78 20.98 0.13
C TYR A 202 -12.68 19.91 0.32
N TYR A 203 -11.42 20.33 0.44
CA TYR A 203 -10.28 19.43 0.66
C TYR A 203 -10.51 18.50 1.86
N ARG A 204 -10.93 19.08 2.99
CA ARG A 204 -11.23 18.32 4.20
C ARG A 204 -12.36 17.30 4.00
N ALA A 205 -13.43 17.71 3.33
CA ALA A 205 -14.60 16.86 3.12
C ALA A 205 -14.29 15.67 2.19
N HIS A 206 -13.37 15.86 1.23
CA HIS A 206 -13.03 14.87 0.20
C HIS A 206 -11.71 14.12 0.43
N TYR A 207 -11.09 14.29 1.60
CA TYR A 207 -9.75 13.77 1.88
C TYR A 207 -9.64 12.25 1.78
N PHE A 208 -10.71 11.54 2.09
CA PHE A 208 -10.75 10.08 2.07
C PHE A 208 -11.62 9.48 0.95
N ASP A 209 -12.11 10.27 0.01
CA ASP A 209 -13.05 9.78 -1.02
C ASP A 209 -12.51 8.61 -1.84
N GLU A 210 -11.21 8.64 -2.15
CA GLU A 210 -10.54 7.57 -2.90
C GLU A 210 -9.96 6.46 -2.00
N VAL A 211 -10.06 6.60 -0.67
CA VAL A 211 -9.43 5.69 0.28
C VAL A 211 -10.40 4.62 0.75
N GLN A 212 -10.07 3.37 0.51
CA GLN A 212 -10.85 2.22 1.01
C GLN A 212 -10.56 2.00 2.50
N LEU A 213 -11.11 2.85 3.38
CA LEU A 213 -10.86 2.79 4.82
C LEU A 213 -11.20 1.43 5.45
N GLY A 214 -12.20 0.72 4.91
CA GLY A 214 -12.60 -0.62 5.34
C GLY A 214 -11.73 -1.77 4.81
N ASN A 215 -10.70 -1.49 4.00
CA ASN A 215 -9.82 -2.53 3.47
C ASN A 215 -8.72 -2.88 4.48
N GLU A 216 -8.90 -3.99 5.19
CA GLU A 216 -7.95 -4.47 6.22
C GLU A 216 -6.52 -4.64 5.71
N ALA A 217 -6.34 -4.96 4.42
CA ALA A 217 -5.00 -5.14 3.87
C ALA A 217 -4.15 -3.87 3.92
N LEU A 218 -4.79 -2.69 3.90
CA LEU A 218 -4.11 -1.41 3.86
C LEU A 218 -3.38 -1.04 5.17
N ILE A 219 -3.79 -1.60 6.34
CA ILE A 219 -3.00 -1.42 7.56
C ILE A 219 -1.65 -2.14 7.47
N ARG A 220 -1.56 -3.16 6.62
CA ARG A 220 -0.29 -3.85 6.32
C ARG A 220 0.47 -3.16 5.19
N THR A 221 0.45 -1.83 5.22
CA THR A 221 1.24 -0.93 4.37
C THR A 221 1.81 0.22 5.19
N PRO A 222 2.89 0.86 4.75
CA PRO A 222 3.46 2.01 5.45
C PRO A 222 2.71 3.33 5.18
N LEU A 223 1.60 3.32 4.42
CA LEU A 223 0.95 4.54 3.93
C LEU A 223 -0.36 4.89 4.63
N LEU A 224 -1.20 3.91 4.99
CA LEU A 224 -2.53 4.21 5.54
C LEU A 224 -2.44 4.98 6.87
N GLN A 225 -1.61 4.53 7.81
CA GLN A 225 -1.49 5.19 9.10
C GLN A 225 -1.00 6.64 8.97
N PRO A 226 0.08 6.96 8.25
CA PRO A 226 0.51 8.34 8.04
C PRO A 226 -0.56 9.21 7.38
N LYS A 227 -1.30 8.67 6.39
CA LYS A 227 -2.38 9.41 5.73
C LYS A 227 -3.49 9.78 6.70
N VAL A 228 -3.97 8.83 7.51
CA VAL A 228 -4.99 9.10 8.52
C VAL A 228 -4.46 10.04 9.60
N MET A 229 -3.22 9.83 10.09
CA MET A 229 -2.64 10.72 11.10
C MET A 229 -2.43 12.15 10.58
N LYS A 230 -2.05 12.34 9.31
CA LYS A 230 -1.99 13.66 8.67
C LYS A 230 -3.34 14.37 8.72
N TYR A 231 -4.45 13.66 8.49
CA TYR A 231 -5.79 14.22 8.61
C TYR A 231 -6.05 14.75 10.02
N PHE A 232 -5.78 13.94 11.03
CA PHE A 232 -5.99 14.32 12.43
C PHE A 232 -5.01 15.37 12.95
N ASP A 233 -3.78 15.44 12.41
CA ASP A 233 -2.76 16.38 12.88
C ASP A 233 -2.80 17.73 12.19
N GLN A 234 -3.13 17.75 10.90
CA GLN A 234 -2.86 18.92 10.06
C GLN A 234 -4.10 19.45 9.33
N ILE A 235 -5.14 18.62 9.15
CA ILE A 235 -6.25 18.99 8.28
C ILE A 235 -7.47 19.40 9.09
N ILE A 236 -7.78 18.73 10.18
CA ILE A 236 -8.93 19.10 11.02
C ILE A 236 -8.56 20.14 12.07
N PRO A 237 -9.50 21.01 12.48
CA PRO A 237 -9.31 21.87 13.63
C PRO A 237 -9.03 21.07 14.90
N GLN A 238 -8.03 21.49 15.68
CA GLN A 238 -7.61 20.83 16.92
C GLN A 238 -8.52 21.21 18.08
N HIS A 239 -9.80 20.85 17.97
CA HIS A 239 -10.82 21.05 18.98
C HIS A 239 -11.48 19.70 19.35
N PRO A 240 -11.70 19.40 20.65
CA PRO A 240 -12.21 18.10 21.10
C PRO A 240 -13.48 17.64 20.37
N ASP A 241 -14.45 18.53 20.21
CA ASP A 241 -15.72 18.19 19.54
C ASP A 241 -15.50 17.81 18.07
N THR A 242 -14.58 18.53 17.38
CA THR A 242 -14.25 18.22 15.99
C THR A 242 -13.55 16.87 15.89
N ILE A 243 -12.57 16.64 16.75
CA ILE A 243 -11.79 15.40 16.78
C ILE A 243 -12.72 14.21 17.04
N ASN A 244 -13.62 14.29 18.01
CA ASN A 244 -14.57 13.22 18.32
C ASN A 244 -15.47 12.90 17.12
N VAL A 245 -16.03 13.92 16.45
CA VAL A 245 -16.86 13.73 15.25
C VAL A 245 -16.06 13.03 14.13
N GLU A 246 -14.81 13.41 13.92
CA GLU A 246 -13.98 12.81 12.86
C GLU A 246 -13.50 11.40 13.24
N ILE A 247 -13.31 11.10 14.51
CA ILE A 247 -13.07 9.74 15.01
C ILE A 247 -14.29 8.86 14.72
N ASP A 248 -15.51 9.32 15.04
CA ASP A 248 -16.74 8.59 14.75
C ASP A 248 -16.90 8.30 13.24
N LYS A 249 -16.57 9.27 12.38
CA LYS A 249 -16.56 9.08 10.92
C LYS A 249 -15.53 8.03 10.47
N LEU A 250 -14.32 8.06 11.04
CA LEU A 250 -13.31 7.05 10.73
C LEU A 250 -13.83 5.66 11.11
N PHE A 251 -14.39 5.49 12.30
CA PHE A 251 -14.95 4.20 12.75
C PHE A 251 -16.15 3.77 11.90
N ALA A 252 -16.99 4.68 11.46
CA ALA A 252 -18.05 4.36 10.50
C ALA A 252 -17.48 3.92 9.13
N GLY A 253 -16.37 4.53 8.67
CA GLY A 253 -15.73 4.23 7.40
C GLY A 253 -14.98 2.90 7.35
N ILE A 254 -14.54 2.37 8.50
CA ILE A 254 -13.88 1.06 8.56
C ILE A 254 -14.86 -0.13 8.56
N GLY A 255 -16.17 0.12 8.75
CA GLY A 255 -17.19 -0.91 8.79
C GLY A 255 -17.06 -1.87 9.98
N ASP A 256 -17.42 -3.13 9.79
CA ASP A 256 -17.48 -4.15 10.84
C ASP A 256 -16.14 -4.89 11.09
N SER A 257 -15.02 -4.34 10.61
CA SER A 257 -13.71 -4.98 10.76
C SER A 257 -13.16 -4.85 12.19
N ASP A 258 -13.13 -5.95 12.92
CA ASP A 258 -12.52 -6.06 14.26
C ASP A 258 -11.03 -5.70 14.25
N GLU A 259 -10.30 -6.05 13.19
CA GLU A 259 -8.86 -5.77 13.07
C GLU A 259 -8.61 -4.28 12.92
N LEU A 260 -9.31 -3.60 12.02
CA LEU A 260 -9.22 -2.16 11.83
C LEU A 260 -9.70 -1.39 13.05
N PHE A 261 -10.80 -1.83 13.67
CA PHE A 261 -11.31 -1.21 14.89
C PHE A 261 -10.26 -1.21 16.01
N ARG A 262 -9.68 -2.37 16.33
CA ARG A 262 -8.63 -2.47 17.37
C ARG A 262 -7.40 -1.66 17.02
N TYR A 263 -6.99 -1.70 15.75
CA TYR A 263 -5.83 -0.94 15.29
C TYR A 263 -6.01 0.57 15.49
N TRP A 264 -7.14 1.12 15.03
CA TRP A 264 -7.41 2.55 15.13
C TRP A 264 -7.72 2.99 16.55
N LEU A 265 -8.42 2.17 17.33
CA LEU A 265 -8.68 2.47 18.74
C LEU A 265 -7.38 2.66 19.52
N VAL A 266 -6.44 1.73 19.36
CA VAL A 266 -5.13 1.82 20.05
C VAL A 266 -4.32 2.99 19.50
N SER A 267 -4.29 3.19 18.19
CA SER A 267 -3.53 4.27 17.56
C SER A 267 -4.00 5.65 17.99
N LEU A 268 -5.32 5.88 17.99
CA LEU A 268 -5.91 7.17 18.40
C LEU A 268 -5.86 7.38 19.92
N TYR A 269 -6.07 6.31 20.70
CA TYR A 269 -5.89 6.38 22.16
C TYR A 269 -4.47 6.79 22.52
N ASN A 270 -3.45 6.15 21.96
CA ASN A 270 -2.05 6.51 22.20
C ASN A 270 -1.72 7.95 21.75
N LYS A 271 -2.36 8.43 20.68
CA LYS A 271 -2.18 9.77 20.18
C LYS A 271 -2.72 10.82 21.15
N TYR A 272 -3.92 10.58 21.69
CA TYR A 272 -4.63 11.62 22.47
C TYR A 272 -4.53 11.45 23.99
N GLN A 273 -4.05 10.28 24.48
CA GLN A 273 -3.83 10.08 25.90
C GLN A 273 -2.80 11.03 26.46
N GLY A 274 -2.95 12.01 27.08
CA GLY A 274 -1.95 12.97 27.59
C GLY A 274 -1.90 14.28 26.84
N THR A 275 -2.73 14.46 25.82
CA THR A 275 -2.95 15.76 25.24
C THR A 275 -3.87 16.59 26.13
N LYS A 276 -3.63 17.90 26.21
CA LYS A 276 -4.49 18.84 26.94
C LYS A 276 -5.49 19.52 26.00
N ILE A 277 -5.91 18.81 24.98
CA ILE A 277 -6.91 19.32 24.01
C ILE A 277 -8.28 19.22 24.62
#